data_904a0023c51592b7d440df1e1099d1b1
#
_entry.id   904a0023c51592b7d440df1e1099d1b1
#
_cell.length_a   1.000
_cell.length_b   1.000
_cell.length_c   1.000
_cell.angle_alpha   90.00
_cell.angle_beta   90.00
_cell.angle_gamma   90.00
#
_symmetry.space_group_name_H-M   'P 1'
#
loop_
_entity.id
_entity.type
_entity.pdbx_description
1 polymer ?
#
loop_
_entity_poly.entity_id
_entity_poly.type
_entity_poly.pdbx_seq_one_letter_code
_entity_poly.pdbx_strand_id
1 'polypeptide(L)'
;MQLPDITSHSNVDFQSPLKWVGMEKIALPLKLAQTHVDVHLNAKADVFVSLDSNAKGIHMSRLYLLLNQLLAKQSLTTQRVNEFMEAVLASQKGLSKGAKLVLHFDLPELKPALLSDHAGYNAYPVVLPITKQQTLAINLKVDIAYSSTCPCSAALSRQLLSEAVDKQFSDEHIDKASLLSWLASEQGSIATPHSQRSYAYIDVTFSSGKLPDIGGFITECEQAIGTPVQTAVK
;
A
#
# COMPACT_ATOMS: atom_id res chain seq x y z
N MET A 1 -32.86 -26.18 3.32
CA MET A 1 -32.88 -26.58 1.90
C MET A 1 -31.45 -26.96 1.52
N GLN A 2 -31.20 -28.22 1.19
CA GLN A 2 -29.87 -28.67 0.78
C GLN A 2 -29.74 -28.43 -0.73
N LEU A 3 -28.83 -27.52 -1.13
CA LEU A 3 -28.60 -27.27 -2.55
C LEU A 3 -27.91 -28.47 -3.21
N PRO A 4 -28.27 -28.82 -4.45
CA PRO A 4 -27.63 -29.94 -5.16
C PRO A 4 -26.15 -29.63 -5.41
N ASP A 5 -25.29 -30.60 -5.13
CA ASP A 5 -23.86 -30.50 -5.42
C ASP A 5 -23.61 -31.01 -6.84
N ILE A 6 -23.42 -30.10 -7.78
CA ILE A 6 -23.15 -30.39 -9.19
C ILE A 6 -21.66 -30.37 -9.54
N THR A 7 -20.77 -30.09 -8.54
CA THR A 7 -19.33 -29.97 -8.78
C THR A 7 -18.64 -31.33 -8.92
N SER A 8 -19.26 -32.41 -8.42
CA SER A 8 -18.72 -33.78 -8.37
C SER A 8 -19.15 -34.69 -9.53
N HIS A 9 -20.11 -34.28 -10.37
CA HIS A 9 -20.69 -35.12 -11.41
C HIS A 9 -20.49 -34.58 -12.81
N SER A 10 -19.37 -34.89 -13.47
CA SER A 10 -19.26 -34.93 -14.94
C SER A 10 -17.89 -35.42 -15.40
N ASN A 11 -17.88 -36.14 -16.52
CA ASN A 11 -16.68 -36.40 -17.32
C ASN A 11 -16.15 -35.03 -17.79
N VAL A 12 -14.99 -34.64 -17.28
CA VAL A 12 -14.31 -33.44 -17.72
C VAL A 12 -13.38 -33.84 -18.83
N ASP A 13 -13.62 -33.36 -20.06
CA ASP A 13 -12.79 -33.67 -21.23
C ASP A 13 -11.40 -33.02 -21.15
N PHE A 14 -11.22 -32.06 -20.26
CA PHE A 14 -9.94 -31.36 -19.98
C PHE A 14 -9.53 -31.52 -18.52
N GLN A 15 -8.45 -32.27 -18.27
CA GLN A 15 -7.87 -32.51 -16.95
C GLN A 15 -6.66 -31.60 -16.70
N SER A 16 -6.86 -30.30 -16.70
CA SER A 16 -5.81 -29.35 -16.34
C SER A 16 -6.15 -28.64 -15.02
N PRO A 17 -5.28 -28.68 -14.00
CA PRO A 17 -5.52 -27.96 -12.77
C PRO A 17 -5.46 -26.45 -13.02
N LEU A 18 -6.36 -25.70 -12.36
CA LEU A 18 -6.29 -24.24 -12.37
C LEU A 18 -5.63 -23.74 -11.09
N LYS A 19 -4.64 -22.87 -11.25
CA LYS A 19 -3.91 -22.33 -10.12
C LYS A 19 -4.82 -21.54 -9.19
N TRP A 20 -5.68 -20.69 -9.76
CA TRP A 20 -6.61 -19.84 -9.02
C TRP A 20 -7.93 -19.68 -9.75
N VAL A 21 -9.02 -19.92 -9.04
CA VAL A 21 -10.41 -19.71 -9.48
C VAL A 21 -11.14 -19.03 -8.32
N GLY A 22 -11.91 -17.98 -8.58
CA GLY A 22 -12.57 -17.25 -7.49
C GLY A 22 -13.32 -16.01 -7.94
N MET A 23 -13.43 -15.07 -7.03
CA MET A 23 -14.18 -13.82 -7.17
C MET A 23 -13.28 -12.64 -6.87
N GLU A 24 -13.45 -11.56 -7.61
CA GLU A 24 -12.66 -10.33 -7.44
C GLU A 24 -13.53 -9.12 -7.10
N LYS A 25 -12.91 -8.11 -6.52
CA LYS A 25 -13.47 -6.79 -6.25
C LYS A 25 -14.73 -6.81 -5.36
N ILE A 26 -14.82 -7.76 -4.45
CA ILE A 26 -15.90 -7.85 -3.48
C ILE A 26 -15.73 -6.68 -2.48
N ALA A 27 -16.76 -5.85 -2.32
CA ALA A 27 -16.74 -4.78 -1.33
C ALA A 27 -16.69 -5.37 0.09
N LEU A 28 -15.72 -4.94 0.89
CA LEU A 28 -15.48 -5.43 2.24
C LEU A 28 -15.25 -4.26 3.19
N PRO A 29 -16.19 -3.95 4.10
CA PRO A 29 -15.91 -3.06 5.21
C PRO A 29 -14.92 -3.76 6.15
N LEU A 30 -13.71 -3.22 6.26
CA LEU A 30 -12.59 -3.79 7.01
C LEU A 30 -12.26 -2.91 8.20
N LYS A 31 -11.84 -3.50 9.30
CA LYS A 31 -11.26 -2.81 10.44
C LYS A 31 -9.79 -3.22 10.55
N LEU A 32 -8.90 -2.25 10.54
CA LEU A 32 -7.48 -2.47 10.73
C LEU A 32 -7.09 -1.90 12.10
N ALA A 33 -6.58 -2.77 12.98
CA ALA A 33 -5.98 -2.33 14.23
C ALA A 33 -4.58 -1.80 13.94
N GLN A 34 -4.34 -0.53 14.22
CA GLN A 34 -3.02 0.10 14.14
C GLN A 34 -2.51 0.45 15.52
N THR A 35 -1.23 0.77 15.63
CA THR A 35 -0.55 1.02 16.90
C THR A 35 -1.23 2.10 17.77
N HIS A 36 -1.95 3.04 17.15
CA HIS A 36 -2.55 4.18 17.85
C HIS A 36 -4.06 4.34 17.67
N VAL A 37 -4.66 3.81 16.59
CA VAL A 37 -6.09 3.99 16.28
C VAL A 37 -6.60 2.83 15.42
N ASP A 38 -7.80 2.35 15.74
CA ASP A 38 -8.55 1.45 14.85
C ASP A 38 -9.09 2.23 13.64
N VAL A 39 -8.72 1.82 12.44
CA VAL A 39 -9.16 2.45 11.20
C VAL A 39 -10.21 1.59 10.51
N HIS A 40 -11.35 2.22 10.17
CA HIS A 40 -12.37 1.60 9.33
C HIS A 40 -12.09 1.91 7.86
N LEU A 41 -11.96 0.88 7.05
CA LEU A 41 -11.57 0.96 5.65
C LEU A 41 -12.66 0.41 4.74
N ASN A 42 -12.83 1.04 3.59
CA ASN A 42 -13.60 0.50 2.48
C ASN A 42 -12.65 -0.31 1.59
N ALA A 43 -12.48 -1.59 1.91
CA ALA A 43 -11.62 -2.46 1.14
C ALA A 43 -12.36 -3.16 0.00
N LYS A 44 -11.59 -3.65 -0.98
CA LYS A 44 -12.02 -4.65 -1.96
C LYS A 44 -11.25 -5.93 -1.70
N ALA A 45 -11.95 -7.05 -1.73
CA ALA A 45 -11.36 -8.37 -1.52
C ALA A 45 -11.48 -9.22 -2.80
N ASP A 46 -10.36 -9.87 -3.17
CA ASP A 46 -10.37 -10.94 -4.14
C ASP A 46 -10.13 -12.25 -3.39
N VAL A 47 -10.98 -13.25 -3.64
CA VAL A 47 -10.91 -14.54 -2.97
C VAL A 47 -10.83 -15.65 -4.01
N PHE A 48 -9.78 -16.45 -3.92
CA PHE A 48 -9.53 -17.56 -4.84
C PHE A 48 -9.19 -18.84 -4.10
N VAL A 49 -9.44 -19.95 -4.78
CA VAL A 49 -8.93 -21.27 -4.41
C VAL A 49 -8.31 -21.95 -5.62
N SER A 50 -7.41 -22.90 -5.39
CA SER A 50 -6.93 -23.77 -6.48
C SER A 50 -8.06 -24.71 -6.91
N LEU A 51 -8.02 -25.20 -8.14
CA LEU A 51 -8.93 -26.23 -8.63
C LEU A 51 -8.14 -27.42 -9.13
N ASP A 52 -8.38 -28.58 -8.52
CA ASP A 52 -7.74 -29.84 -8.94
C ASP A 52 -8.30 -30.29 -10.30
N SER A 53 -7.49 -31.03 -11.07
CA SER A 53 -7.78 -31.44 -12.45
C SER A 53 -9.05 -32.31 -12.62
N ASN A 54 -9.47 -32.99 -11.57
CA ASN A 54 -10.64 -33.87 -11.56
C ASN A 54 -11.93 -33.17 -11.10
N ALA A 55 -11.88 -31.87 -10.81
CA ALA A 55 -13.00 -31.09 -10.34
C ALA A 55 -13.56 -30.18 -11.43
N LYS A 56 -14.89 -30.12 -11.58
CA LYS A 56 -15.58 -29.28 -12.57
C LYS A 56 -15.59 -27.80 -12.19
N GLY A 57 -15.56 -27.48 -10.90
CA GLY A 57 -15.67 -26.11 -10.41
C GLY A 57 -15.59 -26.05 -8.90
N ILE A 58 -15.80 -24.84 -8.36
CA ILE A 58 -15.76 -24.55 -6.94
C ILE A 58 -17.10 -24.02 -6.44
N HIS A 59 -17.30 -24.02 -5.14
CA HIS A 59 -18.49 -23.45 -4.51
C HIS A 59 -18.32 -21.95 -4.28
N MET A 60 -18.54 -21.12 -5.31
CA MET A 60 -18.36 -19.65 -5.26
C MET A 60 -19.11 -18.99 -4.12
N SER A 61 -20.39 -19.33 -3.90
CA SER A 61 -21.22 -18.71 -2.85
C SER A 61 -20.64 -18.92 -1.45
N ARG A 62 -19.95 -20.02 -1.19
CA ARG A 62 -19.32 -20.29 0.10
C ARG A 62 -18.17 -19.32 0.37
N LEU A 63 -17.39 -18.94 -0.65
CA LEU A 63 -16.32 -17.95 -0.53
C LEU A 63 -16.86 -16.61 -0.07
N TYR A 64 -17.93 -16.13 -0.72
CA TYR A 64 -18.58 -14.88 -0.40
C TYR A 64 -19.17 -14.86 1.02
N LEU A 65 -19.87 -15.93 1.41
CA LEU A 65 -20.47 -16.04 2.74
C LEU A 65 -19.42 -16.05 3.85
N LEU A 66 -18.33 -16.81 3.68
CA LEU A 66 -17.22 -16.86 4.63
C LEU A 66 -16.50 -15.51 4.75
N LEU A 67 -16.29 -14.81 3.62
CA LEU A 67 -15.71 -13.48 3.63
C LEU A 67 -16.52 -12.51 4.50
N ASN A 68 -17.83 -12.47 4.29
CA ASN A 68 -18.73 -11.62 5.07
C ASN A 68 -18.79 -12.03 6.54
N GLN A 69 -18.83 -13.31 6.82
CA GLN A 69 -18.98 -13.82 8.19
C GLN A 69 -17.72 -13.60 9.05
N LEU A 70 -16.54 -13.82 8.48
CA LEU A 70 -15.29 -13.89 9.22
C LEU A 70 -14.45 -12.61 9.15
N LEU A 71 -14.55 -11.83 8.08
CA LEU A 71 -13.71 -10.65 7.88
C LEU A 71 -14.48 -9.32 7.86
N ALA A 72 -15.74 -9.28 7.39
CA ALA A 72 -16.47 -8.04 7.32
C ALA A 72 -16.72 -7.45 8.72
N LYS A 73 -16.42 -6.16 8.89
CA LYS A 73 -16.55 -5.40 10.17
C LYS A 73 -15.72 -5.95 11.33
N GLN A 74 -14.81 -6.86 11.07
CA GLN A 74 -13.93 -7.44 12.06
C GLN A 74 -12.54 -6.81 11.98
N SER A 75 -11.82 -6.77 13.11
CA SER A 75 -10.42 -6.36 13.10
C SER A 75 -9.59 -7.39 12.35
N LEU A 76 -8.82 -6.93 11.36
CA LEU A 76 -7.91 -7.78 10.60
C LEU A 76 -6.74 -8.19 11.50
N THR A 77 -6.70 -9.46 11.86
CA THR A 77 -5.62 -10.06 12.65
C THR A 77 -5.09 -11.29 11.93
N THR A 78 -3.86 -11.67 12.23
CA THR A 78 -3.25 -12.90 11.68
C THR A 78 -4.12 -14.11 11.98
N GLN A 79 -4.66 -14.21 13.19
CA GLN A 79 -5.53 -15.31 13.59
C GLN A 79 -6.80 -15.36 12.72
N ARG A 80 -7.51 -14.25 12.55
CA ARG A 80 -8.74 -14.19 11.72
C ARG A 80 -8.48 -14.51 10.26
N VAL A 81 -7.38 -14.00 9.73
CA VAL A 81 -6.97 -14.35 8.36
C VAL A 81 -6.73 -15.85 8.24
N ASN A 82 -6.04 -16.45 9.21
CA ASN A 82 -5.80 -17.89 9.19
C ASN A 82 -7.10 -18.69 9.31
N GLU A 83 -8.00 -18.31 10.23
CA GLU A 83 -9.33 -18.90 10.40
C GLU A 83 -10.15 -18.82 9.10
N PHE A 84 -10.14 -17.66 8.44
CA PHE A 84 -10.79 -17.47 7.15
C PHE A 84 -10.22 -18.39 6.08
N MET A 85 -8.91 -18.46 5.94
CA MET A 85 -8.25 -19.28 4.92
C MET A 85 -8.50 -20.77 5.15
N GLU A 86 -8.53 -21.23 6.40
CA GLU A 86 -8.88 -22.61 6.76
C GLU A 86 -10.34 -22.92 6.47
N ALA A 87 -11.26 -22.02 6.82
CA ALA A 87 -12.68 -22.20 6.52
C ALA A 87 -12.94 -22.24 5.00
N VAL A 88 -12.24 -21.41 4.22
CA VAL A 88 -12.30 -21.43 2.77
C VAL A 88 -11.85 -22.80 2.24
N LEU A 89 -10.69 -23.30 2.64
CA LEU A 89 -10.17 -24.61 2.23
C LEU A 89 -11.11 -25.77 2.65
N ALA A 90 -11.62 -25.73 3.88
CA ALA A 90 -12.57 -26.73 4.37
C ALA A 90 -13.87 -26.73 3.57
N SER A 91 -14.35 -25.56 3.15
CA SER A 91 -15.56 -25.42 2.31
C SER A 91 -15.41 -26.02 0.91
N GLN A 92 -14.16 -26.19 0.44
CA GLN A 92 -13.79 -26.71 -0.88
C GLN A 92 -13.06 -28.08 -0.76
N LYS A 93 -13.34 -28.82 0.31
CA LYS A 93 -12.69 -30.12 0.57
C LYS A 93 -12.84 -31.05 -0.64
N GLY A 94 -11.72 -31.64 -1.07
CA GLY A 94 -11.66 -32.53 -2.25
C GLY A 94 -11.59 -31.82 -3.60
N LEU A 95 -11.71 -30.47 -3.63
CA LEU A 95 -11.65 -29.67 -4.85
C LEU A 95 -10.39 -28.80 -4.91
N SER A 96 -9.88 -28.36 -3.74
CA SER A 96 -8.84 -27.35 -3.64
C SER A 96 -7.81 -27.68 -2.56
N LYS A 97 -6.54 -27.30 -2.81
CA LYS A 97 -5.40 -27.47 -1.89
C LYS A 97 -4.77 -26.14 -1.49
N GLY A 98 -5.20 -25.04 -2.10
CA GLY A 98 -4.69 -23.70 -1.83
C GLY A 98 -5.79 -22.66 -1.84
N ALA A 99 -5.66 -21.64 -0.98
CA ALA A 99 -6.52 -20.47 -0.94
C ALA A 99 -5.68 -19.18 -1.07
N LYS A 100 -6.27 -18.16 -1.66
CA LYS A 100 -5.66 -16.84 -1.81
C LYS A 100 -6.69 -15.76 -1.52
N LEU A 101 -6.31 -14.82 -0.68
CA LEU A 101 -7.03 -13.59 -0.39
C LEU A 101 -6.16 -12.42 -0.83
N VAL A 102 -6.73 -11.45 -1.54
CA VAL A 102 -6.06 -10.18 -1.81
C VAL A 102 -6.94 -9.06 -1.30
N LEU A 103 -6.42 -8.24 -0.41
CA LEU A 103 -7.12 -7.06 0.08
C LEU A 103 -6.54 -5.82 -0.57
N HIS A 104 -7.41 -4.95 -1.08
CA HIS A 104 -7.06 -3.67 -1.69
C HIS A 104 -7.75 -2.56 -0.90
N PHE A 105 -6.98 -1.60 -0.40
CA PHE A 105 -7.50 -0.45 0.34
C PHE A 105 -6.53 0.72 0.32
N ASP A 106 -7.03 1.91 0.57
CA ASP A 106 -6.22 3.08 0.85
C ASP A 106 -6.09 3.24 2.36
N LEU A 107 -4.85 3.24 2.86
CA LEU A 107 -4.58 3.41 4.29
C LEU A 107 -4.38 4.89 4.61
N PRO A 108 -5.29 5.52 5.38
CA PRO A 108 -5.10 6.88 5.83
C PRO A 108 -4.14 6.93 7.03
N GLU A 109 -3.08 7.72 6.92
CA GLU A 109 -2.11 7.96 7.98
C GLU A 109 -2.03 9.45 8.28
N LEU A 110 -2.12 9.81 9.57
CA LEU A 110 -1.92 11.18 10.01
C LEU A 110 -0.41 11.46 10.09
N LYS A 111 0.07 12.40 9.27
CA LYS A 111 1.49 12.77 9.21
C LYS A 111 1.71 14.19 9.72
N PRO A 112 2.71 14.40 10.61
CA PRO A 112 3.05 15.74 11.08
C PRO A 112 3.66 16.57 9.96
N ALA A 113 3.50 17.91 10.04
CA ALA A 113 4.24 18.83 9.21
C ALA A 113 5.71 18.87 9.63
N LEU A 114 6.60 19.31 8.71
CA LEU A 114 8.05 19.37 8.97
C LEU A 114 8.43 20.47 9.99
N LEU A 115 7.72 21.60 9.99
CA LEU A 115 8.15 22.80 10.70
C LEU A 115 7.08 23.39 11.64
N SER A 116 5.88 22.86 11.66
CA SER A 116 4.78 23.38 12.48
C SER A 116 4.07 22.25 13.21
N ASP A 117 3.24 22.61 14.20
CA ASP A 117 2.43 21.67 14.98
C ASP A 117 1.20 21.16 14.21
N HIS A 118 1.11 21.43 12.91
CA HIS A 118 0.03 20.95 12.08
C HIS A 118 0.28 19.51 11.64
N ALA A 119 -0.81 18.81 11.31
CA ALA A 119 -0.77 17.47 10.76
C ALA A 119 -1.82 17.33 9.66
N GLY A 120 -1.60 16.41 8.72
CA GLY A 120 -2.53 16.13 7.63
C GLY A 120 -2.55 14.64 7.31
N TYR A 121 -3.66 14.18 6.72
CA TYR A 121 -3.78 12.79 6.30
C TYR A 121 -3.17 12.56 4.92
N ASN A 122 -2.33 11.53 4.83
CA ASN A 122 -1.94 10.89 3.58
C ASN A 122 -2.72 9.59 3.41
N ALA A 123 -3.08 9.23 2.18
CA ALA A 123 -3.65 7.94 1.85
C ALA A 123 -2.65 7.12 1.03
N TYR A 124 -2.34 5.94 1.51
CA TYR A 124 -1.38 5.03 0.86
C TYR A 124 -2.14 3.87 0.22
N PRO A 125 -2.05 3.70 -1.12
CA PRO A 125 -2.58 2.52 -1.78
C PRO A 125 -1.88 1.26 -1.29
N VAL A 126 -2.64 0.34 -0.74
CA VAL A 126 -2.15 -0.92 -0.18
C VAL A 126 -2.80 -2.09 -0.89
N VAL A 127 -1.99 -3.05 -1.31
CA VAL A 127 -2.44 -4.36 -1.75
C VAL A 127 -1.79 -5.41 -0.85
N LEU A 128 -2.59 -6.28 -0.25
CA LEU A 128 -2.16 -7.29 0.70
C LEU A 128 -2.53 -8.70 0.19
N PRO A 129 -1.71 -9.32 -0.67
CA PRO A 129 -1.87 -10.69 -1.10
C PRO A 129 -1.50 -11.66 0.03
N ILE A 130 -2.41 -12.55 0.35
CA ILE A 130 -2.23 -13.59 1.36
C ILE A 130 -2.53 -14.93 0.70
N THR A 131 -1.62 -15.87 0.80
CA THR A 131 -1.81 -17.24 0.26
C THR A 131 -1.63 -18.27 1.36
N LYS A 132 -2.44 -19.32 1.31
CA LYS A 132 -2.33 -20.48 2.19
C LYS A 132 -2.35 -21.74 1.36
N GLN A 133 -1.29 -22.54 1.49
CA GLN A 133 -1.22 -23.92 1.07
C GLN A 133 -0.93 -24.77 2.30
N GLN A 134 0.33 -25.06 2.60
CA GLN A 134 0.75 -25.68 3.86
C GLN A 134 0.96 -24.62 4.94
N THR A 135 1.57 -23.50 4.58
CA THR A 135 1.85 -22.34 5.45
C THR A 135 1.17 -21.10 4.93
N LEU A 136 0.98 -20.12 5.81
CA LEU A 136 0.48 -18.80 5.47
C LEU A 136 1.65 -17.94 4.96
N ALA A 137 1.52 -17.42 3.74
CA ALA A 137 2.45 -16.46 3.17
C ALA A 137 1.75 -15.13 2.98
N ILE A 138 2.35 -14.04 3.45
CA ILE A 138 1.81 -12.69 3.40
C ILE A 138 2.77 -11.81 2.62
N ASN A 139 2.24 -11.13 1.63
CA ASN A 139 2.94 -10.13 0.85
C ASN A 139 2.29 -8.76 1.05
N LEU A 140 3.07 -7.69 1.02
CA LEU A 140 2.59 -6.31 1.12
C LEU A 140 3.10 -5.54 -0.08
N LYS A 141 2.18 -4.89 -0.79
CA LYS A 141 2.51 -3.90 -1.81
C LYS A 141 1.99 -2.56 -1.35
N VAL A 142 2.84 -1.54 -1.41
CA VAL A 142 2.49 -0.17 -1.06
C VAL A 142 3.19 0.81 -1.97
N ASP A 143 2.47 1.86 -2.39
CA ASP A 143 3.00 2.93 -3.22
C ASP A 143 3.21 4.17 -2.34
N ILE A 144 4.47 4.63 -2.27
CA ILE A 144 4.85 5.80 -1.46
C ILE A 144 5.28 6.94 -2.38
N ALA A 145 4.53 8.03 -2.30
CA ALA A 145 4.86 9.25 -3.02
C ALA A 145 5.97 10.00 -2.28
N TYR A 146 6.97 10.49 -3.01
CA TYR A 146 8.04 11.32 -2.47
C TYR A 146 8.40 12.47 -3.40
N SER A 147 9.01 13.51 -2.85
CA SER A 147 9.50 14.66 -3.62
C SER A 147 10.90 14.36 -4.15
N SER A 148 11.13 14.62 -5.41
CA SER A 148 12.46 14.56 -6.03
C SER A 148 12.76 15.85 -6.79
N THR A 149 14.05 16.17 -6.91
CA THR A 149 14.52 17.37 -7.60
C THR A 149 15.42 16.96 -8.75
N CYS A 150 15.17 17.51 -9.95
CA CYS A 150 16.03 17.27 -11.11
C CYS A 150 17.46 17.78 -10.82
N PRO A 151 18.50 16.91 -10.88
CA PRO A 151 19.88 17.33 -10.58
C PRO A 151 20.41 18.46 -11.46
N CYS A 152 20.04 18.45 -12.74
CA CYS A 152 20.44 19.50 -13.69
C CYS A 152 19.79 20.83 -13.34
N SER A 153 18.49 20.83 -13.01
CA SER A 153 17.77 22.04 -12.57
C SER A 153 18.34 22.61 -11.27
N ALA A 154 18.70 21.73 -10.32
CA ALA A 154 19.33 22.12 -9.08
C ALA A 154 20.73 22.74 -9.29
N ALA A 155 21.51 22.19 -10.23
CA ALA A 155 22.83 22.74 -10.57
C ALA A 155 22.69 24.11 -11.24
N LEU A 156 21.79 24.24 -12.21
CA LEU A 156 21.52 25.53 -12.88
C LEU A 156 20.99 26.58 -11.90
N SER A 157 20.08 26.22 -11.01
CA SER A 157 19.56 27.12 -9.98
C SER A 157 20.67 27.70 -9.08
N ARG A 158 21.61 26.85 -8.63
CA ARG A 158 22.77 27.29 -7.84
C ARG A 158 23.69 28.22 -8.63
N GLN A 159 23.93 27.92 -9.91
CA GLN A 159 24.75 28.75 -10.78
C GLN A 159 24.12 30.15 -10.96
N LEU A 160 22.83 30.21 -11.31
CA LEU A 160 22.10 31.47 -11.48
C LEU A 160 22.06 32.28 -10.20
N LEU A 161 21.90 31.64 -9.03
CA LEU A 161 21.98 32.36 -7.73
C LEU A 161 23.37 32.93 -7.48
N SER A 162 24.43 32.15 -7.77
CA SER A 162 25.82 32.62 -7.62
C SER A 162 26.11 33.83 -8.50
N GLU A 163 25.71 33.79 -9.79
CA GLU A 163 25.85 34.88 -10.73
C GLU A 163 25.06 36.15 -10.29
N ALA A 164 23.88 35.96 -9.70
CA ALA A 164 23.06 37.05 -9.22
C ALA A 164 23.66 37.71 -7.97
N VAL A 165 24.23 36.92 -7.05
CA VAL A 165 24.96 37.45 -5.88
C VAL A 165 26.17 38.27 -6.32
N ASP A 166 26.97 37.74 -7.26
CA ASP A 166 28.15 38.45 -7.80
C ASP A 166 27.77 39.76 -8.46
N LYS A 167 26.67 39.80 -9.21
CA LYS A 167 26.14 41.02 -9.84
C LYS A 167 25.60 42.04 -8.84
N GLN A 168 24.95 41.56 -7.75
CA GLN A 168 24.32 42.43 -6.74
C GLN A 168 25.36 43.06 -5.78
N PHE A 169 26.39 42.32 -5.46
CA PHE A 169 27.43 42.69 -4.49
C PHE A 169 28.78 42.66 -5.17
N SER A 170 29.24 43.86 -5.59
CA SER A 170 30.51 44.03 -6.32
C SER A 170 31.73 44.06 -5.42
N ASP A 171 31.55 44.16 -4.11
CA ASP A 171 32.66 44.24 -3.14
C ASP A 171 33.14 42.85 -2.73
N GLU A 172 34.47 42.69 -2.53
CA GLU A 172 35.02 41.39 -2.04
C GLU A 172 34.49 40.98 -0.66
N HIS A 173 34.05 41.97 0.16
CA HIS A 173 33.48 41.72 1.48
C HIS A 173 32.00 42.08 1.50
N ILE A 174 31.15 41.05 1.54
CA ILE A 174 29.69 41.20 1.61
C ILE A 174 29.25 41.24 3.07
N ASP A 175 28.52 42.30 3.47
CA ASP A 175 27.87 42.31 4.77
C ASP A 175 26.81 41.21 4.86
N LYS A 176 26.90 40.37 5.88
CA LYS A 176 25.99 39.22 6.07
C LYS A 176 24.54 39.66 6.20
N ALA A 177 24.24 40.78 6.88
CA ALA A 177 22.86 41.25 7.06
C ALA A 177 22.26 41.70 5.74
N SER A 178 23.04 42.40 4.91
CA SER A 178 22.64 42.85 3.57
C SER A 178 22.38 41.65 2.64
N LEU A 179 23.23 40.63 2.65
CA LEU A 179 23.04 39.43 1.86
C LEU A 179 21.77 38.66 2.30
N LEU A 180 21.55 38.48 3.60
CA LEU A 180 20.37 37.82 4.11
C LEU A 180 19.06 38.56 3.79
N SER A 181 19.09 39.91 3.90
CA SER A 181 17.95 40.74 3.53
C SER A 181 17.63 40.63 2.04
N TRP A 182 18.64 40.65 1.18
CA TRP A 182 18.46 40.47 -0.26
C TRP A 182 17.95 39.10 -0.62
N LEU A 183 18.51 38.04 -0.04
CA LEU A 183 18.03 36.65 -0.26
C LEU A 183 16.56 36.42 0.17
N ALA A 184 16.10 37.15 1.19
CA ALA A 184 14.73 37.11 1.67
C ALA A 184 13.75 37.96 0.84
N SER A 185 14.25 38.82 -0.05
CA SER A 185 13.46 39.68 -0.93
C SER A 185 13.04 38.93 -2.22
N GLU A 186 12.08 39.51 -2.95
CA GLU A 186 11.70 39.01 -4.29
C GLU A 186 12.89 39.05 -5.26
N GLN A 187 13.82 39.99 -5.09
CA GLN A 187 15.01 40.09 -5.94
C GLN A 187 16.00 38.95 -5.75
N GLY A 188 16.05 38.35 -4.56
CA GLY A 188 16.85 37.15 -4.26
C GLY A 188 16.23 35.84 -4.75
N SER A 189 14.99 35.85 -5.21
CA SER A 189 14.28 34.69 -5.73
C SER A 189 14.57 34.47 -7.23
N ILE A 190 15.83 34.16 -7.55
CA ILE A 190 16.33 34.13 -8.93
C ILE A 190 15.85 32.88 -9.70
N ALA A 191 15.98 31.73 -9.08
CA ALA A 191 15.58 30.45 -9.70
C ALA A 191 15.31 29.39 -8.63
N THR A 192 14.24 28.67 -8.83
CA THR A 192 13.88 27.53 -7.98
C THR A 192 14.13 26.23 -8.75
N PRO A 193 14.80 25.24 -8.15
CA PRO A 193 14.97 23.94 -8.78
C PRO A 193 13.61 23.31 -9.11
N HIS A 194 13.52 22.65 -10.25
CA HIS A 194 12.34 21.91 -10.64
C HIS A 194 12.12 20.74 -9.66
N SER A 195 10.98 20.78 -8.95
CA SER A 195 10.53 19.72 -8.06
C SER A 195 9.46 18.89 -8.74
N GLN A 196 9.52 17.58 -8.54
CA GLN A 196 8.57 16.61 -9.12
C GLN A 196 8.15 15.58 -8.09
N ARG A 197 6.95 15.03 -8.27
CA ARG A 197 6.47 13.90 -7.47
C ARG A 197 6.93 12.61 -8.12
N SER A 198 7.60 11.78 -7.33
CA SER A 198 8.02 10.44 -7.68
C SER A 198 7.31 9.41 -6.81
N TYR A 199 7.35 8.14 -7.20
CA TYR A 199 6.72 7.05 -6.46
C TYR A 199 7.72 5.92 -6.24
N ALA A 200 7.77 5.41 -5.02
CA ALA A 200 8.42 4.17 -4.67
C ALA A 200 7.36 3.06 -4.63
N TYR A 201 7.47 2.10 -5.54
CA TYR A 201 6.62 0.90 -5.58
C TYR A 201 7.32 -0.21 -4.79
N ILE A 202 6.78 -0.52 -3.62
CA ILE A 202 7.40 -1.46 -2.69
C ILE A 202 6.60 -2.76 -2.69
N ASP A 203 7.28 -3.88 -2.86
CA ASP A 203 6.70 -5.24 -2.87
C ASP A 203 7.55 -6.14 -1.96
N VAL A 204 7.02 -6.52 -0.79
CA VAL A 204 7.74 -7.25 0.26
C VAL A 204 6.98 -8.48 0.71
N THR A 205 7.69 -9.60 0.83
CA THR A 205 7.14 -10.85 1.39
C THR A 205 7.59 -11.03 2.83
N PHE A 206 6.65 -11.24 3.74
CA PHE A 206 6.92 -11.51 5.15
C PHE A 206 6.98 -13.02 5.41
N SER A 207 8.15 -13.51 5.79
CA SER A 207 8.39 -14.92 6.08
C SER A 207 7.81 -15.38 7.43
N SER A 208 7.45 -14.46 8.31
CA SER A 208 6.93 -14.77 9.64
C SER A 208 5.53 -15.39 9.66
N GLY A 209 4.78 -15.32 8.54
CA GLY A 209 3.37 -15.69 8.47
C GLY A 209 2.46 -14.82 9.34
N LYS A 210 2.93 -13.68 9.83
CA LYS A 210 2.18 -12.70 10.62
C LYS A 210 1.91 -11.45 9.79
N LEU A 211 0.73 -10.86 10.00
CA LEU A 211 0.41 -9.55 9.41
C LEU A 211 1.42 -8.52 9.92
N PRO A 212 2.00 -7.71 9.00
CA PRO A 212 2.90 -6.64 9.38
C PRO A 212 2.14 -5.47 10.00
N ASP A 213 2.83 -4.66 10.78
CA ASP A 213 2.41 -3.29 11.07
C ASP A 213 2.63 -2.43 9.81
N ILE A 214 1.55 -2.22 9.05
CA ILE A 214 1.62 -1.55 7.74
C ILE A 214 2.00 -0.08 7.91
N GLY A 215 1.43 0.62 8.90
CA GLY A 215 1.71 2.03 9.17
C GLY A 215 3.15 2.24 9.61
N GLY A 216 3.65 1.39 10.52
CA GLY A 216 5.06 1.39 10.93
C GLY A 216 6.00 1.15 9.76
N PHE A 217 5.71 0.16 8.92
CA PHE A 217 6.49 -0.14 7.73
C PHE A 217 6.54 1.04 6.74
N ILE A 218 5.40 1.71 6.48
CA ILE A 218 5.35 2.91 5.62
C ILE A 218 6.23 4.01 6.21
N THR A 219 6.18 4.23 7.51
CA THR A 219 6.97 5.25 8.20
C THR A 219 8.48 4.97 8.07
N GLU A 220 8.92 3.74 8.23
CA GLU A 220 10.33 3.34 8.02
C GLU A 220 10.76 3.56 6.57
N CYS A 221 9.91 3.23 5.60
CA CYS A 221 10.19 3.49 4.18
C CYS A 221 10.31 4.98 3.87
N GLU A 222 9.42 5.82 4.40
CA GLU A 222 9.49 7.28 4.23
C GLU A 222 10.76 7.87 4.83
N GLN A 223 11.17 7.40 6.01
CA GLN A 223 12.43 7.80 6.63
C GLN A 223 13.64 7.42 5.77
N ALA A 224 13.64 6.23 5.18
CA ALA A 224 14.71 5.77 4.30
C ALA A 224 14.77 6.58 2.99
N ILE A 225 13.62 6.96 2.42
CA ILE A 225 13.52 7.80 1.22
C ILE A 225 13.93 9.26 1.54
N GLY A 226 13.59 9.76 2.72
CA GLY A 226 14.03 11.05 3.25
C GLY A 226 13.29 12.29 2.74
N THR A 227 12.39 12.15 1.77
CA THR A 227 11.66 13.29 1.16
C THR A 227 10.16 12.97 0.96
N PRO A 228 9.42 12.60 2.01
CA PRO A 228 8.00 12.30 1.88
C PRO A 228 7.22 13.52 1.40
N VAL A 229 6.14 13.29 0.66
CA VAL A 229 5.23 14.38 0.25
C VAL A 229 4.47 14.87 1.47
N GLN A 230 4.56 16.19 1.71
CA GLN A 230 3.90 16.83 2.83
C GLN A 230 2.42 17.12 2.51
N THR A 231 1.53 16.86 3.45
CA THR A 231 0.10 17.18 3.36
C THR A 231 -0.26 18.44 4.12
N ALA A 232 0.48 18.77 5.16
CA ALA A 232 0.32 20.02 5.89
C ALA A 232 1.32 21.06 5.37
N VAL A 233 0.84 22.28 5.13
CA VAL A 233 1.69 23.40 4.69
C VAL A 233 2.45 23.92 5.89
N LYS A 234 3.79 23.86 5.81
CA LYS A 234 4.82 24.30 6.78
C LYS A 234 4.98 23.46 8.02
#